data_8fec8ff4eaa4524fa86b233a3e64e83d
#
_entry.id   8fec8ff4eaa4524fa86b233a3e64e83d
#
_cell.length_a   1.000
_cell.length_b   1.000
_cell.length_c   1.000
_cell.angle_alpha   90.00
_cell.angle_beta   90.00
_cell.angle_gamma   90.00
#
_symmetry.space_group_name_H-M   'P 1'
#
loop_
_entity.id
_entity.type
_entity.pdbx_description
1 polymer ?
#
loop_
_entity_poly.entity_id
_entity_poly.type
_entity_poly.pdbx_seq_one_letter_code
_entity_poly.pdbx_strand_id
1 'polypeptide(L)'
;MNKIKGKRIIAKIDFKGSNLIKGIQFDGLRSLGSVRDFAKTYYKEGIDEIIFNDCVASLYHQEPKFDLIKYFIKDLFIPITISGGISHLDHVKKMFDAGADKVAINTAAVSDPKLIYDSARIFGSQSIISSIDLYREIFNVNEEDEFSNINLYTHNGKNKNYKNYKDHLKEVIYSGAGEILLNSINKDGTGKGCDFKIINSMKDIIKVPLIYSGGVGSIKDVIDLFRKTNVDAVSVSSMFHYNYYKNFKKQKQLSLRINNNEDF
;
A
#
# COMPACT_ATOMS: atom_id res chain seq x y z
N MET A 1 23.53 0.77 -16.57
CA MET A 1 22.90 2.06 -16.92
C MET A 1 21.41 2.01 -16.67
N ASN A 2 20.90 2.98 -15.94
CA ASN A 2 19.50 3.40 -15.69
C ASN A 2 18.44 2.33 -15.31
N LYS A 3 18.65 1.56 -14.24
CA LYS A 3 17.59 0.75 -13.60
C LYS A 3 16.43 1.59 -12.98
N ILE A 4 16.55 2.93 -12.95
CA ILE A 4 15.60 3.82 -12.28
C ILE A 4 14.57 4.42 -13.27
N LYS A 5 14.88 4.46 -14.57
CA LYS A 5 13.96 5.00 -15.58
C LYS A 5 12.67 4.16 -15.66
N GLY A 6 11.53 4.81 -15.57
CA GLY A 6 10.20 4.17 -15.62
C GLY A 6 9.74 3.53 -14.30
N LYS A 7 10.48 3.71 -13.20
CA LYS A 7 10.05 3.30 -11.86
C LYS A 7 9.08 4.33 -11.27
N ARG A 8 8.08 3.86 -10.50
CA ARG A 8 7.02 4.70 -9.92
C ARG A 8 7.22 4.85 -8.40
N ILE A 9 6.93 6.04 -7.90
CA ILE A 9 6.84 6.33 -6.47
C ILE A 9 5.38 6.59 -6.13
N ILE A 10 4.81 5.77 -5.27
CA ILE A 10 3.40 5.72 -4.94
C ILE A 10 3.19 6.22 -3.51
N ALA A 11 2.28 7.16 -3.29
CA ALA A 11 1.85 7.51 -1.95
C ALA A 11 0.76 6.54 -1.48
N LYS A 12 0.99 5.79 -0.40
CA LYS A 12 -0.03 4.92 0.20
C LYS A 12 -0.67 5.63 1.39
N ILE A 13 -1.96 5.84 1.29
CA ILE A 13 -2.80 6.49 2.31
C ILE A 13 -3.66 5.42 2.97
N ASP A 14 -3.23 4.97 4.15
CA ASP A 14 -4.03 4.13 5.01
C ASP A 14 -5.08 5.00 5.73
N PHE A 15 -6.36 4.62 5.72
CA PHE A 15 -7.40 5.44 6.29
C PHE A 15 -8.45 4.68 7.11
N LYS A 16 -9.12 5.42 8.01
CA LYS A 16 -10.32 5.03 8.74
C LYS A 16 -11.31 6.19 8.74
N GLY A 17 -12.48 6.01 8.11
CA GLY A 17 -13.37 7.12 7.84
C GLY A 17 -12.68 8.20 7.00
N SER A 18 -12.81 9.46 7.35
CA SER A 18 -12.17 10.58 6.65
C SER A 18 -10.72 10.86 7.07
N ASN A 19 -10.19 10.10 8.03
CA ASN A 19 -8.89 10.35 8.62
C ASN A 19 -7.83 9.41 8.05
N LEU A 20 -6.70 9.99 7.64
CA LEU A 20 -5.46 9.27 7.41
C LEU A 20 -4.97 8.74 8.75
N ILE A 21 -4.65 7.45 8.76
CA ILE A 21 -4.12 6.78 9.94
C ILE A 21 -2.77 6.15 9.63
N LYS A 22 -1.91 6.04 10.63
CA LYS A 22 -0.63 5.35 10.50
C LYS A 22 -0.24 4.68 11.80
N GLY A 23 0.23 3.45 11.68
CA GLY A 23 0.78 2.63 12.74
C GLY A 23 2.20 2.20 12.43
N ILE A 24 2.68 1.26 13.23
CA ILE A 24 3.94 0.52 13.03
C ILE A 24 3.58 -0.96 12.97
N GLN A 25 4.06 -1.67 11.95
CA GLN A 25 3.76 -3.09 11.74
C GLN A 25 2.26 -3.40 11.75
N PHE A 26 1.47 -2.52 11.10
CA PHE A 26 0.01 -2.54 11.02
C PHE A 26 -0.71 -2.41 12.37
N ASP A 27 -0.03 -1.98 13.42
CA ASP A 27 -0.59 -1.81 14.76
C ASP A 27 -0.40 -0.39 15.31
N GLY A 28 -1.10 -0.06 16.42
CA GLY A 28 -0.98 1.23 17.08
C GLY A 28 -1.43 2.41 16.21
N LEU A 29 -2.53 2.28 15.48
CA LEU A 29 -3.01 3.26 14.50
C LEU A 29 -3.30 4.62 15.14
N ARG A 30 -2.66 5.67 14.62
CA ARG A 30 -2.83 7.08 15.02
C ARG A 30 -3.37 7.89 13.86
N SER A 31 -4.33 8.78 14.13
CA SER A 31 -4.83 9.72 13.14
C SER A 31 -3.84 10.86 12.95
N LEU A 32 -3.58 11.20 11.67
CA LEU A 32 -2.68 12.29 11.28
C LEU A 32 -3.43 13.47 10.65
N GLY A 33 -4.70 13.30 10.26
CA GLY A 33 -5.51 14.35 9.68
C GLY A 33 -6.39 13.89 8.52
N SER A 34 -6.85 14.84 7.73
CA SER A 34 -7.77 14.60 6.61
C SER A 34 -7.09 13.85 5.45
N VAL A 35 -7.66 12.71 5.03
CA VAL A 35 -7.21 11.94 3.85
C VAL A 35 -7.10 12.85 2.63
N ARG A 36 -8.13 13.67 2.39
CA ARG A 36 -8.20 14.53 1.21
C ARG A 36 -7.10 15.57 1.16
N ASP A 37 -6.74 16.16 2.31
CA ASP A 37 -5.70 17.19 2.36
C ASP A 37 -4.32 16.59 2.06
N PHE A 38 -4.04 15.41 2.60
CA PHE A 38 -2.82 14.67 2.29
C PHE A 38 -2.76 14.27 0.81
N ALA A 39 -3.84 13.71 0.27
CA ALA A 39 -3.90 13.29 -1.13
C ALA A 39 -3.69 14.48 -2.10
N LYS A 40 -4.37 15.61 -1.86
CA LYS A 40 -4.19 16.84 -2.65
C LYS A 40 -2.76 17.39 -2.56
N THR A 41 -2.12 17.28 -1.41
CA THR A 41 -0.74 17.70 -1.25
C THR A 41 0.20 16.83 -2.06
N TYR A 42 0.07 15.49 -1.96
CA TYR A 42 0.92 14.58 -2.74
C TYR A 42 0.72 14.76 -4.24
N TYR A 43 -0.52 14.96 -4.68
CA TYR A 43 -0.82 15.27 -6.08
C TYR A 43 -0.12 16.55 -6.54
N LYS A 44 -0.17 17.64 -5.75
CA LYS A 44 0.50 18.92 -6.06
C LYS A 44 2.02 18.81 -6.07
N GLU A 45 2.59 17.95 -5.22
CA GLU A 45 4.02 17.68 -5.15
C GLU A 45 4.51 16.73 -6.25
N GLY A 46 3.62 16.26 -7.15
CA GLY A 46 3.96 15.49 -8.33
C GLY A 46 4.20 14.00 -8.09
N ILE A 47 3.47 13.40 -7.15
CA ILE A 47 3.51 11.94 -6.95
C ILE A 47 3.00 11.20 -8.20
N ASP A 48 3.58 10.03 -8.52
CA ASP A 48 3.22 9.30 -9.72
C ASP A 48 1.84 8.62 -9.61
N GLU A 49 1.49 8.11 -8.43
CA GLU A 49 0.28 7.30 -8.19
C GLU A 49 -0.10 7.37 -6.70
N ILE A 50 -1.38 7.20 -6.36
CA ILE A 50 -1.86 7.11 -4.97
C ILE A 50 -2.60 5.78 -4.76
N ILE A 51 -2.28 5.10 -3.65
CA ILE A 51 -3.06 3.96 -3.13
C ILE A 51 -3.85 4.44 -1.91
N PHE A 52 -5.17 4.34 -1.96
CA PHE A 52 -6.04 4.49 -0.81
C PHE A 52 -6.39 3.12 -0.26
N ASN A 53 -6.11 2.89 1.02
CA ASN A 53 -6.31 1.60 1.68
C ASN A 53 -7.19 1.77 2.94
N ASP A 54 -8.43 1.25 2.90
CA ASP A 54 -9.27 1.15 4.09
C ASP A 54 -8.76 0.00 4.98
N CYS A 55 -7.95 0.36 5.98
CA CYS A 55 -7.30 -0.61 6.85
C CYS A 55 -8.26 -1.35 7.77
N VAL A 56 -9.48 -0.85 7.93
CA VAL A 56 -10.42 -1.39 8.93
C VAL A 56 -11.59 -2.14 8.31
N ALA A 57 -11.88 -1.95 7.04
CA ALA A 57 -13.02 -2.57 6.39
C ALA A 57 -12.97 -4.11 6.47
N SER A 58 -11.83 -4.74 6.15
CA SER A 58 -11.68 -6.19 6.23
C SER A 58 -11.67 -6.72 7.66
N LEU A 59 -11.20 -5.94 8.64
CA LEU A 59 -11.17 -6.32 10.05
C LEU A 59 -12.57 -6.44 10.66
N TYR A 60 -13.47 -5.54 10.23
CA TYR A 60 -14.82 -5.46 10.78
C TYR A 60 -15.87 -5.99 9.81
N HIS A 61 -15.47 -6.70 8.75
CA HIS A 61 -16.38 -7.21 7.71
C HIS A 61 -17.31 -6.13 7.16
N GLN A 62 -16.79 -4.89 7.03
CA GLN A 62 -17.55 -3.75 6.51
C GLN A 62 -17.41 -3.68 5.00
N GLU A 63 -18.49 -3.25 4.34
CA GLU A 63 -18.43 -2.89 2.94
C GLU A 63 -17.53 -1.66 2.73
N PRO A 64 -16.86 -1.59 1.56
CA PRO A 64 -16.10 -0.41 1.18
C PRO A 64 -16.97 0.85 1.15
N LYS A 65 -16.40 1.97 1.57
CA LYS A 65 -17.10 3.27 1.65
C LYS A 65 -17.00 4.03 0.31
N PHE A 66 -17.77 3.62 -0.68
CA PHE A 66 -17.69 4.11 -2.05
C PHE A 66 -17.83 5.64 -2.16
N ASP A 67 -18.80 6.25 -1.47
CA ASP A 67 -19.00 7.71 -1.50
C ASP A 67 -17.83 8.48 -0.91
N LEU A 68 -17.22 7.94 0.14
CA LEU A 68 -16.06 8.54 0.77
C LEU A 68 -14.84 8.48 -0.15
N ILE A 69 -14.65 7.36 -0.84
CA ILE A 69 -13.59 7.20 -1.84
C ILE A 69 -13.79 8.20 -2.98
N LYS A 70 -14.99 8.27 -3.55
CA LYS A 70 -15.35 9.25 -4.57
C LYS A 70 -15.06 10.69 -4.14
N TYR A 71 -15.33 11.02 -2.88
CA TYR A 71 -14.99 12.32 -2.32
C TYR A 71 -13.49 12.56 -2.23
N PHE A 72 -12.68 11.54 -1.89
CA PHE A 72 -11.22 11.69 -1.80
C PHE A 72 -10.56 11.96 -3.14
N ILE A 73 -11.01 11.27 -4.19
CA ILE A 73 -10.35 11.26 -5.50
C ILE A 73 -10.85 12.33 -6.47
N LYS A 74 -11.96 13.02 -6.16
CA LYS A 74 -12.66 13.94 -7.06
C LYS A 74 -11.77 14.94 -7.82
N ASP A 75 -10.70 15.42 -7.20
CA ASP A 75 -9.84 16.48 -7.75
C ASP A 75 -8.42 15.96 -8.06
N LEU A 76 -8.23 14.64 -8.17
CA LEU A 76 -6.96 14.00 -8.45
C LEU A 76 -6.96 13.46 -9.90
N PHE A 77 -5.96 13.84 -10.69
CA PHE A 77 -5.83 13.45 -12.10
C PHE A 77 -4.55 12.65 -12.33
N ILE A 78 -4.30 11.68 -11.46
CA ILE A 78 -3.20 10.71 -11.51
C ILE A 78 -3.77 9.31 -11.25
N PRO A 79 -3.07 8.24 -11.59
CA PRO A 79 -3.55 6.88 -11.33
C PRO A 79 -3.89 6.65 -9.86
N ILE A 80 -5.08 6.11 -9.62
CA ILE A 80 -5.63 5.83 -8.30
C ILE A 80 -5.88 4.34 -8.14
N THR A 81 -5.27 3.77 -7.11
CA THR A 81 -5.55 2.41 -6.67
C THR A 81 -6.38 2.43 -5.39
N ILE A 82 -7.45 1.64 -5.33
CA ILE A 82 -8.27 1.48 -4.13
C ILE A 82 -8.08 0.07 -3.55
N SER A 83 -7.93 -0.01 -2.22
CA SER A 83 -7.78 -1.24 -1.45
C SER A 83 -8.58 -1.20 -0.16
N GLY A 84 -8.87 -2.40 0.38
CA GLY A 84 -9.56 -2.58 1.66
C GLY A 84 -11.04 -2.92 1.52
N GLY A 85 -11.48 -4.00 2.19
CA GLY A 85 -12.86 -4.45 2.24
C GLY A 85 -13.42 -5.07 0.96
N ILE A 86 -12.62 -5.21 -0.09
CA ILE A 86 -13.06 -5.73 -1.39
C ILE A 86 -13.15 -7.26 -1.31
N SER A 87 -14.38 -7.80 -1.36
CA SER A 87 -14.65 -9.22 -1.17
C SER A 87 -15.52 -9.85 -2.26
N HIS A 88 -16.13 -9.05 -3.13
CA HIS A 88 -17.02 -9.50 -4.19
C HIS A 88 -16.80 -8.71 -5.47
N LEU A 89 -17.19 -9.29 -6.60
CA LEU A 89 -17.08 -8.65 -7.92
C LEU A 89 -17.86 -7.33 -8.01
N ASP A 90 -19.00 -7.23 -7.33
CA ASP A 90 -19.79 -6.00 -7.24
C ASP A 90 -19.01 -4.87 -6.53
N HIS A 91 -18.21 -5.20 -5.50
CA HIS A 91 -17.33 -4.21 -4.87
C HIS A 91 -16.27 -3.70 -5.85
N VAL A 92 -15.66 -4.60 -6.64
CA VAL A 92 -14.69 -4.22 -7.67
C VAL A 92 -15.31 -3.26 -8.68
N LYS A 93 -16.51 -3.60 -9.20
CA LYS A 93 -17.27 -2.74 -10.12
C LYS A 93 -17.53 -1.36 -9.53
N LYS A 94 -18.07 -1.29 -8.31
CA LYS A 94 -18.36 -0.02 -7.62
C LYS A 94 -17.12 0.84 -7.40
N MET A 95 -15.92 0.22 -7.21
CA MET A 95 -14.66 0.98 -7.12
C MET A 95 -14.30 1.66 -8.43
N PHE A 96 -14.45 0.97 -9.57
CA PHE A 96 -14.25 1.59 -10.88
C PHE A 96 -15.30 2.66 -11.18
N ASP A 97 -16.56 2.42 -10.83
CA ASP A 97 -17.64 3.41 -10.96
C ASP A 97 -17.39 4.64 -10.06
N ALA A 98 -16.67 4.49 -8.95
CA ALA A 98 -16.25 5.60 -8.10
C ALA A 98 -15.06 6.38 -8.66
N GLY A 99 -14.37 5.85 -9.68
CA GLY A 99 -13.25 6.51 -10.39
C GLY A 99 -11.87 5.94 -10.08
N ALA A 100 -11.77 4.71 -9.54
CA ALA A 100 -10.49 4.02 -9.41
C ALA A 100 -9.94 3.61 -10.78
N ASP A 101 -8.63 3.70 -10.98
CA ASP A 101 -7.93 3.13 -12.14
C ASP A 101 -7.52 1.67 -11.89
N LYS A 102 -7.26 1.33 -10.63
CA LYS A 102 -6.89 -0.01 -10.21
C LYS A 102 -7.54 -0.38 -8.88
N VAL A 103 -7.72 -1.67 -8.67
CA VAL A 103 -8.26 -2.25 -7.44
C VAL A 103 -7.27 -3.27 -6.88
N ALA A 104 -6.91 -3.14 -5.59
CA ALA A 104 -6.01 -4.07 -4.91
C ALA A 104 -6.78 -4.96 -3.93
N ILE A 105 -6.68 -6.27 -4.10
CA ILE A 105 -7.42 -7.29 -3.34
C ILE A 105 -6.43 -8.14 -2.54
N ASN A 106 -6.64 -8.25 -1.23
CA ASN A 106 -5.83 -9.07 -0.32
C ASN A 106 -6.66 -10.25 0.23
N THR A 107 -7.36 -10.06 1.34
CA THR A 107 -8.01 -11.12 2.12
C THR A 107 -8.91 -12.02 1.26
N ALA A 108 -9.72 -11.45 0.40
CA ALA A 108 -10.60 -12.21 -0.48
C ALA A 108 -9.82 -13.04 -1.51
N ALA A 109 -8.71 -12.52 -2.05
CA ALA A 109 -7.88 -13.26 -3.00
C ALA A 109 -7.17 -14.46 -2.35
N VAL A 110 -6.87 -14.40 -1.05
CA VAL A 110 -6.30 -15.53 -0.29
C VAL A 110 -7.36 -16.62 -0.09
N SER A 111 -8.58 -16.20 0.20
CA SER A 111 -9.72 -17.11 0.45
C SER A 111 -10.27 -17.74 -0.84
N ASP A 112 -10.42 -16.92 -1.88
CA ASP A 112 -10.94 -17.33 -3.20
C ASP A 112 -10.26 -16.53 -4.33
N PRO A 113 -9.23 -17.08 -4.97
CA PRO A 113 -8.55 -16.48 -6.11
C PRO A 113 -9.44 -16.28 -7.35
N LYS A 114 -10.61 -16.93 -7.38
CA LYS A 114 -11.59 -16.74 -8.45
C LYS A 114 -12.04 -15.29 -8.58
N LEU A 115 -12.05 -14.53 -7.47
CA LEU A 115 -12.36 -13.10 -7.51
C LEU A 115 -11.33 -12.32 -8.38
N ILE A 116 -10.03 -12.66 -8.31
CA ILE A 116 -8.99 -12.08 -9.19
C ILE A 116 -9.30 -12.42 -10.65
N TYR A 117 -9.60 -13.70 -10.93
CA TYR A 117 -9.88 -14.17 -12.28
C TYR A 117 -11.10 -13.46 -12.90
N ASP A 118 -12.23 -13.44 -12.19
CA ASP A 118 -13.46 -12.81 -12.68
C ASP A 118 -13.27 -11.31 -12.90
N SER A 119 -12.57 -10.64 -11.96
CA SER A 119 -12.25 -9.21 -12.06
C SER A 119 -11.33 -8.91 -13.25
N ALA A 120 -10.27 -9.69 -13.43
CA ALA A 120 -9.32 -9.51 -14.53
C ALA A 120 -9.97 -9.72 -15.90
N ARG A 121 -10.92 -10.65 -16.01
CA ARG A 121 -11.68 -10.88 -17.24
C ARG A 121 -12.59 -9.72 -17.62
N ILE A 122 -13.16 -9.03 -16.66
CA ILE A 122 -14.13 -7.94 -16.88
C ILE A 122 -13.43 -6.60 -17.05
N PHE A 123 -12.44 -6.30 -16.19
CA PHE A 123 -11.82 -4.98 -16.12
C PHE A 123 -10.40 -4.93 -16.71
N GLY A 124 -9.87 -6.08 -17.14
CA GLY A 124 -8.51 -6.21 -17.63
C GLY A 124 -7.50 -6.45 -16.49
N SER A 125 -6.51 -7.31 -16.74
CA SER A 125 -5.47 -7.66 -15.76
C SER A 125 -4.72 -6.43 -15.23
N GLN A 126 -4.45 -5.45 -16.09
CA GLN A 126 -3.71 -4.23 -15.73
C GLN A 126 -4.40 -3.38 -14.63
N SER A 127 -5.71 -3.59 -14.41
CA SER A 127 -6.48 -2.87 -13.39
C SER A 127 -6.64 -3.66 -12.09
N ILE A 128 -6.15 -4.90 -12.03
CA ILE A 128 -6.28 -5.78 -10.86
C ILE A 128 -4.93 -6.06 -10.23
N ILE A 129 -4.79 -5.65 -8.97
CA ILE A 129 -3.61 -5.86 -8.15
C ILE A 129 -3.94 -6.92 -7.10
N SER A 130 -3.09 -7.95 -6.96
CA SER A 130 -3.12 -8.79 -5.76
C SER A 130 -2.21 -8.18 -4.70
N SER A 131 -2.80 -7.77 -3.57
CA SER A 131 -2.07 -7.29 -2.40
C SER A 131 -1.74 -8.45 -1.46
N ILE A 132 -0.50 -8.55 -1.03
CA ILE A 132 0.02 -9.66 -0.24
C ILE A 132 0.75 -9.11 0.97
N ASP A 133 0.28 -9.48 2.17
CA ASP A 133 0.89 -9.08 3.43
C ASP A 133 1.76 -10.22 3.94
N LEU A 134 3.06 -9.98 4.04
CA LEU A 134 4.02 -10.98 4.49
C LEU A 134 4.71 -10.53 5.80
N TYR A 135 4.79 -11.47 6.72
CA TYR A 135 5.55 -11.35 7.96
C TYR A 135 6.67 -12.38 7.98
N ARG A 136 7.90 -11.94 8.18
CA ARG A 136 9.05 -12.79 8.33
C ARG A 136 9.38 -12.97 9.82
N GLU A 137 9.23 -14.18 10.31
CA GLU A 137 9.69 -14.52 11.65
C GLU A 137 11.21 -14.47 11.69
N ILE A 138 11.78 -13.77 12.68
CA ILE A 138 13.22 -13.63 12.86
C ILE A 138 13.57 -14.46 14.09
N PHE A 139 14.08 -15.67 13.86
CA PHE A 139 14.69 -16.49 14.92
C PHE A 139 16.20 -16.28 14.91
N ASN A 140 16.81 -16.25 16.09
CA ASN A 140 18.26 -16.23 16.24
C ASN A 140 18.87 -17.60 15.88
N VAL A 141 18.78 -18.07 14.66
CA VAL A 141 19.30 -19.37 14.25
C VAL A 141 19.95 -19.29 12.87
N ASN A 142 20.99 -20.11 12.74
CA ASN A 142 21.86 -20.33 11.59
C ASN A 142 21.21 -20.11 10.21
N GLU A 143 21.94 -19.47 9.33
CA GLU A 143 21.55 -18.87 8.05
C GLU A 143 20.98 -19.83 6.98
N GLU A 144 20.90 -21.13 7.21
CA GLU A 144 20.55 -22.12 6.19
C GLU A 144 19.05 -22.22 5.85
N ASP A 145 18.14 -21.75 6.73
CA ASP A 145 16.68 -21.78 6.52
C ASP A 145 16.06 -20.38 6.35
N GLU A 146 16.73 -19.50 5.64
CA GLU A 146 16.43 -18.06 5.55
C GLU A 146 15.03 -17.72 5.02
N PHE A 147 14.35 -18.66 4.35
CA PHE A 147 13.04 -18.44 3.72
C PHE A 147 11.91 -19.30 4.30
N SER A 148 12.19 -20.20 5.25
CA SER A 148 11.20 -21.09 5.84
C SER A 148 10.17 -20.38 6.72
N ASN A 149 10.49 -19.17 7.19
CA ASN A 149 9.74 -18.44 8.20
C ASN A 149 8.97 -17.22 7.66
N ILE A 150 8.65 -17.19 6.37
CA ILE A 150 7.81 -16.15 5.78
C ILE A 150 6.35 -16.62 5.76
N ASN A 151 5.50 -15.90 6.46
CA ASN A 151 4.09 -16.23 6.62
C ASN A 151 3.21 -15.21 5.90
N LEU A 152 2.13 -15.71 5.29
CA LEU A 152 1.08 -14.93 4.68
C LEU A 152 0.08 -14.47 5.75
N TYR A 153 -0.33 -13.22 5.67
CA TYR A 153 -1.32 -12.63 6.57
C TYR A 153 -2.49 -12.04 5.81
N THR A 154 -3.63 -11.97 6.47
CA THR A 154 -4.88 -11.37 6.00
C THR A 154 -5.45 -10.41 7.05
N HIS A 155 -6.57 -9.74 6.74
CA HIS A 155 -7.25 -8.82 7.65
C HIS A 155 -6.30 -7.77 8.23
N ASN A 156 -5.59 -7.06 7.32
CA ASN A 156 -4.62 -6.03 7.70
C ASN A 156 -3.57 -6.56 8.70
N GLY A 157 -2.98 -7.71 8.40
CA GLY A 157 -1.91 -8.32 9.19
C GLY A 157 -2.33 -8.94 10.53
N LYS A 158 -3.62 -9.13 10.79
CA LYS A 158 -4.12 -9.69 12.06
C LYS A 158 -4.22 -11.21 12.06
N ASN A 159 -4.55 -11.80 10.91
CA ASN A 159 -4.78 -13.24 10.82
C ASN A 159 -3.65 -13.89 10.02
N LYS A 160 -2.85 -14.74 10.67
CA LYS A 160 -1.89 -15.61 10.00
C LYS A 160 -2.66 -16.61 9.14
N ASN A 161 -2.27 -16.75 7.88
CA ASN A 161 -2.79 -17.75 6.97
C ASN A 161 -1.75 -18.86 6.75
N TYR A 162 -2.19 -20.10 6.77
CA TYR A 162 -1.29 -21.27 6.65
C TYR A 162 -1.01 -21.66 5.18
N LYS A 163 -1.61 -20.98 4.21
CA LYS A 163 -1.29 -21.17 2.79
C LYS A 163 0.15 -20.72 2.53
N ASN A 164 0.88 -21.51 1.76
CA ASN A 164 2.22 -21.12 1.36
C ASN A 164 2.16 -19.86 0.48
N TYR A 165 2.88 -18.82 0.84
CA TYR A 165 2.84 -17.54 0.13
C TYR A 165 3.32 -17.65 -1.32
N LYS A 166 4.26 -18.57 -1.63
CA LYS A 166 4.76 -18.79 -3.00
C LYS A 166 3.69 -19.44 -3.88
N ASP A 167 2.92 -20.37 -3.32
CA ASP A 167 1.83 -21.02 -4.06
C ASP A 167 0.66 -20.05 -4.26
N HIS A 168 0.36 -19.24 -3.24
CA HIS A 168 -0.61 -18.15 -3.39
C HIS A 168 -0.21 -17.15 -4.47
N LEU A 169 1.06 -16.75 -4.52
CA LEU A 169 1.59 -15.87 -5.57
C LEU A 169 1.38 -16.44 -6.97
N LYS A 170 1.75 -17.72 -7.17
CA LYS A 170 1.55 -18.39 -8.47
C LYS A 170 0.08 -18.40 -8.86
N GLU A 171 -0.78 -18.71 -7.90
CA GLU A 171 -2.23 -18.81 -8.10
C GLU A 171 -2.86 -17.48 -8.51
N VAL A 172 -2.55 -16.37 -7.82
CA VAL A 172 -3.12 -15.06 -8.16
C VAL A 172 -2.58 -14.51 -9.48
N ILE A 173 -1.30 -14.78 -9.81
CA ILE A 173 -0.72 -14.42 -11.10
C ILE A 173 -1.40 -15.22 -12.22
N TYR A 174 -1.58 -16.54 -12.05
CA TYR A 174 -2.29 -17.40 -12.99
C TYR A 174 -3.76 -16.97 -13.16
N SER A 175 -4.40 -16.50 -12.09
CA SER A 175 -5.76 -15.96 -12.09
C SER A 175 -5.87 -14.59 -12.79
N GLY A 176 -4.75 -13.97 -13.21
CA GLY A 176 -4.75 -12.77 -14.01
C GLY A 176 -4.50 -11.47 -13.24
N ALA A 177 -3.96 -11.53 -12.02
CA ALA A 177 -3.43 -10.31 -11.38
C ALA A 177 -2.36 -9.67 -12.27
N GLY A 178 -2.57 -8.43 -12.68
CA GLY A 178 -1.65 -7.72 -13.56
C GLY A 178 -0.51 -7.03 -12.81
N GLU A 179 -0.61 -6.92 -11.47
CA GLU A 179 0.42 -6.33 -10.63
C GLU A 179 0.36 -6.95 -9.22
N ILE A 180 1.48 -7.04 -8.53
CA ILE A 180 1.56 -7.50 -7.13
C ILE A 180 1.94 -6.32 -6.23
N LEU A 181 1.17 -6.09 -5.16
CA LEU A 181 1.53 -5.18 -4.07
C LEU A 181 2.01 -6.01 -2.88
N LEU A 182 3.31 -6.01 -2.67
CA LEU A 182 3.95 -6.69 -1.53
C LEU A 182 4.06 -5.73 -0.35
N ASN A 183 3.39 -6.05 0.75
CA ASN A 183 3.56 -5.36 2.02
C ASN A 183 4.45 -6.19 2.97
N SER A 184 5.58 -5.63 3.40
CA SER A 184 6.40 -6.21 4.46
C SER A 184 5.92 -5.70 5.82
N ILE A 185 5.19 -6.54 6.57
CA ILE A 185 4.64 -6.18 7.88
C ILE A 185 5.76 -5.81 8.85
N ASN A 186 6.85 -6.59 8.90
CA ASN A 186 8.01 -6.31 9.76
C ASN A 186 8.61 -4.93 9.57
N LYS A 187 8.48 -4.37 8.37
CA LYS A 187 9.09 -3.09 8.00
C LYS A 187 8.10 -1.94 7.99
N ASP A 188 6.79 -2.23 7.93
CA ASP A 188 5.78 -1.16 7.83
C ASP A 188 5.90 -0.15 8.98
N GLY A 189 5.92 1.12 8.64
CA GLY A 189 5.98 2.23 9.60
C GLY A 189 7.31 2.43 10.33
N THR A 190 8.29 1.52 10.18
CA THR A 190 9.54 1.57 10.96
C THR A 190 10.55 2.60 10.45
N GLY A 191 10.54 2.92 9.16
CA GLY A 191 11.57 3.77 8.54
C GLY A 191 12.99 3.17 8.56
N LYS A 192 13.12 1.84 8.76
CA LYS A 192 14.41 1.13 8.92
C LYS A 192 14.86 0.39 7.66
N GLY A 193 14.49 0.90 6.48
CA GLY A 193 14.85 0.32 5.18
C GLY A 193 13.97 -0.86 4.76
N CYS A 194 14.08 -1.24 3.48
CA CYS A 194 13.29 -2.28 2.84
C CYS A 194 13.72 -3.70 3.26
N ASP A 195 12.80 -4.66 3.17
CA ASP A 195 13.11 -6.08 3.41
C ASP A 195 13.54 -6.78 2.10
N PHE A 196 14.81 -6.69 1.79
CA PHE A 196 15.39 -7.33 0.60
C PHE A 196 15.26 -8.86 0.60
N LYS A 197 15.22 -9.49 1.79
CA LYS A 197 15.10 -10.94 1.91
C LYS A 197 13.73 -11.40 1.41
N ILE A 198 12.65 -10.75 1.84
CA ILE A 198 11.29 -11.05 1.33
C ILE A 198 11.23 -10.82 -0.20
N ILE A 199 11.75 -9.71 -0.72
CA ILE A 199 11.72 -9.42 -2.15
C ILE A 199 12.46 -10.51 -2.93
N ASN A 200 13.66 -10.87 -2.50
CA ASN A 200 14.49 -11.88 -3.18
C ASN A 200 13.87 -13.28 -3.14
N SER A 201 13.10 -13.62 -2.10
CA SER A 201 12.43 -14.93 -1.99
C SER A 201 11.38 -15.19 -3.07
N MET A 202 10.93 -14.15 -3.78
CA MET A 202 9.87 -14.19 -4.78
C MET A 202 10.35 -13.85 -6.20
N LYS A 203 11.62 -13.48 -6.40
CA LYS A 203 12.16 -12.98 -7.68
C LYS A 203 11.92 -13.90 -8.87
N ASP A 204 11.93 -15.22 -8.64
CA ASP A 204 11.78 -16.22 -9.70
C ASP A 204 10.30 -16.53 -10.02
N ILE A 205 9.38 -16.15 -9.11
CA ILE A 205 7.94 -16.41 -9.21
C ILE A 205 7.23 -15.22 -9.87
N ILE A 206 7.57 -14.00 -9.47
CA ILE A 206 6.87 -12.79 -9.93
C ILE A 206 7.33 -12.46 -11.36
N LYS A 207 6.37 -12.52 -12.31
CA LYS A 207 6.54 -12.21 -13.73
C LYS A 207 5.69 -11.01 -14.17
N VAL A 208 4.99 -10.39 -13.25
CA VAL A 208 4.20 -9.17 -13.43
C VAL A 208 4.85 -8.02 -12.66
N PRO A 209 4.52 -6.76 -12.92
CA PRO A 209 5.02 -5.63 -12.14
C PRO A 209 4.86 -5.82 -10.63
N LEU A 210 5.89 -5.44 -9.88
CA LEU A 210 5.95 -5.55 -8.42
C LEU A 210 6.01 -4.17 -7.79
N ILE A 211 5.04 -3.88 -6.92
CA ILE A 211 5.04 -2.74 -6.00
C ILE A 211 5.53 -3.25 -4.64
N TYR A 212 6.54 -2.62 -4.07
CA TYR A 212 7.00 -2.90 -2.72
C TYR A 212 6.51 -1.85 -1.72
N SER A 213 6.05 -2.28 -0.55
CA SER A 213 5.60 -1.43 0.56
C SER A 213 6.23 -1.87 1.88
N GLY A 214 6.75 -0.92 2.66
CA GLY A 214 7.26 -1.14 4.02
C GLY A 214 8.69 -0.66 4.22
N GLY A 215 8.93 0.06 5.31
CA GLY A 215 10.24 0.40 5.82
C GLY A 215 10.97 1.57 5.19
N VAL A 216 10.48 2.16 4.12
CA VAL A 216 11.11 3.33 3.50
C VAL A 216 11.14 4.51 4.48
N GLY A 217 12.32 4.93 4.88
CA GLY A 217 12.57 6.06 5.78
C GLY A 217 13.38 7.19 5.16
N SER A 218 14.01 6.94 4.00
CA SER A 218 14.87 7.90 3.31
C SER A 218 14.87 7.72 1.79
N ILE A 219 15.31 8.74 1.07
CA ILE A 219 15.52 8.67 -0.39
C ILE A 219 16.54 7.57 -0.74
N LYS A 220 17.52 7.35 0.12
CA LYS A 220 18.50 6.28 -0.05
C LYS A 220 17.84 4.91 -0.11
N ASP A 221 16.84 4.64 0.73
CA ASP A 221 16.12 3.36 0.71
C ASP A 221 15.42 3.13 -0.63
N VAL A 222 14.83 4.16 -1.22
CA VAL A 222 14.19 4.12 -2.54
C VAL A 222 15.21 3.82 -3.63
N ILE A 223 16.34 4.51 -3.63
CA ILE A 223 17.42 4.31 -4.60
C ILE A 223 18.00 2.90 -4.48
N ASP A 224 18.26 2.44 -3.26
CA ASP A 224 18.80 1.11 -2.99
C ASP A 224 17.82 0.01 -3.44
N LEU A 225 16.51 0.20 -3.18
CA LEU A 225 15.47 -0.73 -3.61
C LEU A 225 15.49 -0.91 -5.14
N PHE A 226 15.43 0.19 -5.89
CA PHE A 226 15.40 0.11 -7.35
C PHE A 226 16.73 -0.39 -7.97
N ARG A 227 17.86 -0.10 -7.34
CA ARG A 227 19.16 -0.57 -7.84
C ARG A 227 19.41 -2.04 -7.56
N LYS A 228 19.01 -2.53 -6.39
CA LYS A 228 19.34 -3.88 -5.90
C LYS A 228 18.28 -4.93 -6.24
N THR A 229 17.10 -4.51 -6.71
CA THR A 229 15.96 -5.42 -6.99
C THR A 229 15.36 -5.15 -8.37
N ASN A 230 14.36 -5.98 -8.74
CA ASN A 230 13.54 -5.80 -9.93
C ASN A 230 12.16 -5.20 -9.62
N VAL A 231 12.01 -4.56 -8.47
CA VAL A 231 10.78 -3.87 -8.09
C VAL A 231 10.48 -2.73 -9.07
N ASP A 232 9.22 -2.60 -9.52
CA ASP A 232 8.79 -1.63 -10.53
C ASP A 232 8.22 -0.35 -9.92
N ALA A 233 7.73 -0.46 -8.68
CA ALA A 233 7.24 0.69 -7.92
C ALA A 233 7.51 0.53 -6.43
N VAL A 234 7.64 1.65 -5.74
CA VAL A 234 7.72 1.70 -4.29
C VAL A 234 6.52 2.47 -3.71
N SER A 235 5.85 1.87 -2.75
CA SER A 235 4.75 2.48 -2.02
C SER A 235 5.26 3.05 -0.68
N VAL A 236 5.13 4.36 -0.51
CA VAL A 236 5.66 5.11 0.63
C VAL A 236 4.52 5.73 1.42
N SER A 237 4.53 5.55 2.74
CA SER A 237 3.55 6.10 3.68
C SER A 237 4.21 7.01 4.71
N SER A 238 4.79 6.43 5.75
CA SER A 238 5.28 7.13 6.95
C SER A 238 6.21 8.29 6.66
N MET A 239 7.17 8.10 5.74
CA MET A 239 8.13 9.14 5.37
C MET A 239 7.42 10.39 4.83
N PHE A 240 6.44 10.23 3.94
CA PHE A 240 5.66 11.32 3.38
C PHE A 240 4.73 11.94 4.42
N HIS A 241 3.98 11.10 5.15
CA HIS A 241 2.98 11.57 6.12
C HIS A 241 3.60 12.40 7.23
N TYR A 242 4.69 11.92 7.86
CA TYR A 242 5.33 12.63 8.95
C TYR A 242 6.08 13.88 8.48
N ASN A 243 6.64 13.89 7.28
CA ASN A 243 7.25 15.08 6.72
C ASN A 243 6.21 16.19 6.49
N TYR A 244 5.08 15.83 5.85
CA TYR A 244 3.96 16.77 5.66
C TYR A 244 3.40 17.28 6.99
N TYR A 245 3.14 16.38 7.93
CA TYR A 245 2.59 16.73 9.24
C TYR A 245 3.48 17.70 10.03
N LYS A 246 4.80 17.52 9.99
CA LYS A 246 5.77 18.44 10.60
C LYS A 246 5.71 19.82 9.97
N ASN A 247 5.67 19.90 8.65
CA ASN A 247 5.61 21.15 7.92
C ASN A 247 4.28 21.89 8.17
N PHE A 248 3.16 21.17 8.16
CA PHE A 248 1.84 21.73 8.46
C PHE A 248 1.76 22.33 9.87
N LYS A 249 2.25 21.62 10.90
CA LYS A 249 2.31 22.15 12.27
C LYS A 249 3.16 23.40 12.35
N LYS A 250 4.29 23.44 11.66
CA LYS A 250 5.20 24.57 11.64
C LYS A 250 4.56 25.81 11.00
N GLN A 251 3.85 25.63 9.90
CA GLN A 251 3.10 26.70 9.23
C GLN A 251 1.96 27.23 10.10
N LYS A 252 1.19 26.36 10.75
CA LYS A 252 0.10 26.75 11.65
C LYS A 252 0.62 27.52 12.88
N GLN A 253 1.76 27.14 13.43
CA GLN A 253 2.39 27.89 14.53
C GLN A 253 2.91 29.26 14.09
N LEU A 254 3.43 29.39 12.87
CA LEU A 254 3.86 30.66 12.29
C LEU A 254 2.67 31.59 12.04
N SER A 255 1.58 31.10 11.47
CA SER A 255 0.37 31.91 11.24
C SER A 255 -0.25 32.42 12.54
N LEU A 256 -0.29 31.59 13.60
CA LEU A 256 -0.77 32.01 14.92
C LEU A 256 0.15 33.10 15.57
N ARG A 257 1.45 33.05 15.32
CA ARG A 257 2.38 34.08 15.81
C ARG A 257 2.24 35.39 15.04
N ILE A 258 1.96 35.35 13.75
CA ILE A 258 1.73 36.54 12.93
C ILE A 258 0.45 37.25 13.35
N ASN A 259 -0.67 36.48 13.49
CA ASN A 259 -1.95 37.05 13.90
C ASN A 259 -1.95 37.63 15.34
N ASN A 260 -1.11 37.10 16.24
CA ASN A 260 -0.96 37.63 17.58
C ASN A 260 -0.02 38.86 17.65
N ASN A 261 0.70 39.21 16.59
CA ASN A 261 1.56 40.36 16.51
C ASN A 261 0.94 41.54 15.74
N GLU A 262 -0.26 41.38 15.18
CA GLU A 262 -1.00 42.46 14.51
C GLU A 262 -1.96 43.22 15.46
N ASP A 263 -2.01 42.86 16.75
CA ASP A 263 -2.82 43.50 17.79
C ASP A 263 -2.01 44.47 18.68
N PHE A 264 -0.93 45.10 18.14
CA PHE A 264 -0.22 46.21 18.81
C PHE A 264 -0.06 47.41 17.91
#